data_32165979437c3475743f0f08b1f50886
#
_entry.id   32165979437c3475743f0f08b1f50886
#
_cell.length_a   1.000
_cell.length_b   1.000
_cell.length_c   1.000
_cell.angle_alpha   90.00
_cell.angle_beta   90.00
_cell.angle_gamma   90.00
#
_symmetry.space_group_name_H-M   'P 1'
#
loop_
_entity.id
_entity.type
_entity.pdbx_description
1 polymer ?
#
loop_
_entity_poly.entity_id
_entity_poly.type
_entity_poly.pdbx_seq_one_letter_code
_entity_poly.pdbx_strand_id
1 'polypeptide(L)'
;MSLEIFLRSAGHGIPATINGEPMAGVSGPVTIAGAAAVGNAEILAGIVVNQLLEPGRPMIYNLGLAHVFDMKAATAVTGGPENALFAQISAEMGRFYNIPSSSWVSTESCFTDQQAGLEKMFGFHTHLSLIHI
;
A
#
# COMPACT_ATOMS: atom_id res chain seq x y z
N MET A 1 8.96 -15.73 -7.51
CA MET A 1 9.24 -14.67 -8.51
C MET A 1 9.58 -13.33 -7.83
N SER A 2 8.74 -12.78 -6.97
CA SER A 2 9.01 -11.47 -6.31
C SER A 2 10.32 -11.46 -5.50
N LEU A 3 10.57 -12.47 -4.67
CA LEU A 3 11.82 -12.59 -3.91
C LEU A 3 13.05 -12.73 -4.82
N GLU A 4 12.95 -13.44 -5.93
CA GLU A 4 14.04 -13.59 -6.88
C GLU A 4 14.40 -12.27 -7.56
N ILE A 5 13.40 -11.48 -7.97
CA ILE A 5 13.62 -10.14 -8.53
C ILE A 5 14.31 -9.26 -7.48
N PHE A 6 13.84 -9.34 -6.24
CA PHE A 6 14.39 -8.59 -5.12
C PHE A 6 15.87 -8.95 -4.86
N LEU A 7 16.21 -10.24 -4.87
CA LEU A 7 17.59 -10.73 -4.75
C LEU A 7 18.47 -10.27 -5.92
N ARG A 8 17.97 -10.40 -7.15
CA ARG A 8 18.73 -10.03 -8.35
C ARG A 8 18.93 -8.53 -8.52
N SER A 9 18.07 -7.70 -7.93
CA SER A 9 18.19 -6.23 -7.96
C SER A 9 19.07 -5.67 -6.85
N ALA A 10 19.52 -6.51 -5.90
CA ALA A 10 20.47 -6.09 -4.86
C ALA A 10 21.85 -5.82 -5.48
N GLY A 11 22.57 -4.85 -4.92
CA GLY A 11 23.89 -4.44 -5.38
C GLY A 11 23.88 -3.49 -6.60
N HIS A 12 22.69 -3.10 -7.10
CA HIS A 12 22.58 -2.20 -8.24
C HIS A 12 22.16 -0.77 -7.87
N GLY A 13 22.05 -0.45 -6.58
CA GLY A 13 21.63 0.88 -6.10
C GLY A 13 20.18 1.23 -6.44
N ILE A 14 19.37 0.25 -6.81
CA ILE A 14 17.95 0.46 -7.18
C ILE A 14 17.09 0.47 -5.92
N PRO A 15 16.31 1.56 -5.67
CA PRO A 15 15.37 1.58 -4.55
C PRO A 15 14.36 0.43 -4.63
N ALA A 16 14.02 -0.14 -3.48
CA ALA A 16 13.01 -1.20 -3.39
C ALA A 16 11.72 -0.65 -2.80
N THR A 17 10.59 -0.87 -3.45
CA THR A 17 9.27 -0.63 -2.85
C THR A 17 8.83 -1.89 -2.12
N ILE A 18 8.60 -1.75 -0.82
CA ILE A 18 8.12 -2.84 0.03
C ILE A 18 6.62 -2.65 0.25
N ASN A 19 5.85 -3.59 -0.24
CA ASN A 19 4.39 -3.55 -0.18
C ASN A 19 3.86 -4.45 0.94
N GLY A 20 2.92 -3.93 1.75
CA GLY A 20 1.99 -4.70 2.55
C GLY A 20 0.63 -4.64 1.86
N GLU A 21 0.01 -5.78 1.62
CA GLU A 21 -1.22 -5.87 0.81
C GLU A 21 -2.28 -6.76 1.49
N PRO A 22 -2.56 -6.56 2.79
CA PRO A 22 -3.62 -7.32 3.43
C PRO A 22 -4.98 -6.89 2.90
N MET A 23 -5.82 -7.86 2.64
CA MET A 23 -7.22 -7.68 2.29
C MET A 23 -8.08 -7.82 3.55
N ALA A 24 -8.64 -6.72 4.03
CA ALA A 24 -9.43 -6.72 5.25
C ALA A 24 -10.67 -7.61 5.11
N GLY A 25 -10.77 -8.60 5.99
CA GLY A 25 -11.84 -9.59 5.99
C GLY A 25 -11.51 -10.91 5.25
N VAL A 26 -10.39 -11.00 4.53
CA VAL A 26 -9.98 -12.24 3.84
C VAL A 26 -8.56 -12.66 4.24
N SER A 27 -7.54 -11.90 3.85
CA SER A 27 -6.15 -12.22 4.19
C SER A 27 -5.65 -11.49 5.44
N GLY A 28 -6.45 -10.56 5.97
CA GLY A 28 -6.20 -9.83 7.20
C GLY A 28 -7.45 -9.69 8.05
N PRO A 29 -7.32 -9.14 9.26
CA PRO A 29 -8.46 -8.81 10.12
C PRO A 29 -9.47 -7.90 9.40
N VAL A 30 -10.76 -8.01 9.77
CA VAL A 30 -11.83 -7.22 9.15
C VAL A 30 -11.74 -5.72 9.44
N THR A 31 -11.07 -5.34 10.53
CA THR A 31 -10.92 -3.94 10.91
C THR A 31 -9.75 -3.29 10.17
N ILE A 32 -9.92 -2.03 9.75
CA ILE A 32 -8.87 -1.25 9.09
C ILE A 32 -7.57 -1.24 9.91
N ALA A 33 -7.67 -0.97 11.21
CA ALA A 33 -6.50 -0.95 12.10
C ALA A 33 -5.81 -2.32 12.19
N GLY A 34 -6.57 -3.41 12.25
CA GLY A 34 -6.03 -4.76 12.26
C GLY A 34 -5.34 -5.13 10.96
N ALA A 35 -5.96 -4.82 9.82
CA ALA A 35 -5.36 -5.03 8.51
C ALA A 35 -4.09 -4.18 8.34
N ALA A 36 -4.12 -2.91 8.77
CA ALA A 36 -2.96 -2.05 8.75
C ALA A 36 -1.80 -2.59 9.60
N ALA A 37 -2.09 -3.16 10.78
CA ALA A 37 -1.07 -3.78 11.63
C ALA A 37 -0.41 -4.99 10.94
N VAL A 38 -1.20 -5.83 10.26
CA VAL A 38 -0.66 -6.97 9.48
C VAL A 38 0.21 -6.46 8.32
N GLY A 39 -0.29 -5.51 7.53
CA GLY A 39 0.47 -4.93 6.42
C GLY A 39 1.75 -4.24 6.88
N ASN A 40 1.73 -3.56 8.02
CA ASN A 40 2.94 -2.99 8.62
C ASN A 40 3.95 -4.09 8.98
N ALA A 41 3.51 -5.20 9.56
CA ALA A 41 4.39 -6.32 9.87
C ALA A 41 5.01 -6.93 8.60
N GLU A 42 4.25 -7.08 7.52
CA GLU A 42 4.73 -7.54 6.22
C GLU A 42 5.82 -6.62 5.66
N ILE A 43 5.57 -5.30 5.71
CA ILE A 43 6.53 -4.30 5.24
C ILE A 43 7.81 -4.33 6.08
N LEU A 44 7.69 -4.37 7.41
CA LEU A 44 8.86 -4.44 8.30
C LEU A 44 9.69 -5.69 8.05
N ALA A 45 9.06 -6.84 7.80
CA ALA A 45 9.77 -8.06 7.42
C ALA A 45 10.53 -7.88 6.10
N GLY A 46 9.91 -7.26 5.09
CA GLY A 46 10.56 -6.92 3.82
C GLY A 46 11.72 -5.94 3.98
N ILE A 47 11.59 -4.95 4.88
CA ILE A 47 12.65 -4.01 5.22
C ILE A 47 13.87 -4.74 5.81
N VAL A 48 13.64 -5.66 6.74
CA VAL A 48 14.72 -6.47 7.33
C VAL A 48 15.45 -7.26 6.25
N VAL A 49 14.71 -7.94 5.37
CA VAL A 49 15.31 -8.68 4.24
C VAL A 49 16.11 -7.75 3.34
N ASN A 50 15.56 -6.56 3.01
CA ASN A 50 16.25 -5.57 2.18
C ASN A 50 17.60 -5.16 2.76
N GLN A 51 17.65 -4.87 4.05
CA GLN A 51 18.87 -4.42 4.72
C GLN A 51 19.88 -5.55 4.97
N LEU A 52 19.41 -6.80 5.11
CA LEU A 52 20.29 -7.95 5.19
C LEU A 52 20.95 -8.27 3.84
N LEU A 53 20.25 -8.05 2.73
CA LEU A 53 20.77 -8.27 1.38
C LEU A 53 21.73 -7.17 0.92
N GLU A 54 21.40 -5.93 1.21
CA GLU A 54 22.18 -4.75 0.81
C GLU A 54 22.03 -3.68 1.90
N PRO A 55 22.94 -3.61 2.87
CA PRO A 55 22.90 -2.60 3.92
C PRO A 55 22.89 -1.18 3.34
N GLY A 56 21.92 -0.36 3.77
CA GLY A 56 21.76 1.01 3.28
C GLY A 56 20.99 1.14 1.97
N ARG A 57 20.48 0.04 1.38
CA ARG A 57 19.66 0.11 0.17
C ARG A 57 18.41 0.97 0.41
N PRO A 58 18.18 1.99 -0.45
CA PRO A 58 16.99 2.82 -0.34
C PRO A 58 15.71 2.02 -0.48
N MET A 59 14.65 2.45 0.24
CA MET A 59 13.37 1.77 0.21
C MET A 59 12.20 2.74 0.27
N ILE A 60 11.04 2.28 -0.16
CA ILE A 60 9.77 2.99 -0.10
C ILE A 60 8.79 2.10 0.67
N TYR A 61 8.18 2.66 1.70
CA TYR A 61 7.11 2.03 2.49
C TYR A 61 5.80 2.12 1.72
N ASN A 62 5.10 1.02 1.47
CA ASN A 62 3.84 1.04 0.75
C ASN A 62 2.78 0.13 1.38
N LEU A 63 1.86 0.73 2.13
CA LEU A 63 0.63 0.09 2.61
C LEU A 63 -0.58 0.45 1.73
N GLY A 64 -0.40 1.30 0.74
CA GLY A 64 -1.48 1.83 -0.10
C GLY A 64 -2.14 0.82 -1.01
N LEU A 65 -1.63 -0.41 -1.11
CA LEU A 65 -2.29 -1.54 -1.78
C LEU A 65 -3.23 -2.32 -0.87
N ALA A 66 -3.23 -2.07 0.44
CA ALA A 66 -4.21 -2.65 1.35
C ALA A 66 -5.63 -2.18 0.99
N HIS A 67 -6.59 -3.06 1.04
CA HIS A 67 -7.98 -2.79 0.66
C HIS A 67 -8.96 -3.64 1.49
N VAL A 68 -10.23 -3.40 1.31
CA VAL A 68 -11.28 -4.21 1.91
C VAL A 68 -11.86 -5.19 0.90
N PHE A 69 -12.53 -6.22 1.40
CA PHE A 69 -13.19 -7.21 0.57
C PHE A 69 -14.71 -7.10 0.71
N ASP A 70 -15.41 -6.97 -0.41
CA ASP A 70 -16.86 -7.08 -0.43
C ASP A 70 -17.25 -8.57 -0.44
N MET A 71 -17.67 -9.06 0.74
CA MET A 71 -18.11 -10.45 0.92
C MET A 71 -19.34 -10.80 0.09
N LYS A 72 -20.17 -9.82 -0.26
CA LYS A 72 -21.39 -10.07 -1.04
C LYS A 72 -21.09 -10.20 -2.53
N ALA A 73 -20.25 -9.34 -3.06
CA ALA A 73 -19.82 -9.37 -4.44
C ALA A 73 -18.64 -10.33 -4.69
N ALA A 74 -18.00 -10.81 -3.61
CA ALA A 74 -16.80 -11.64 -3.63
C ALA A 74 -15.66 -10.99 -4.42
N THR A 75 -15.45 -9.69 -4.23
CA THR A 75 -14.43 -8.90 -4.92
C THR A 75 -13.68 -7.97 -3.98
N ALA A 76 -12.45 -7.64 -4.33
CA ALA A 76 -11.68 -6.61 -3.66
C ALA A 76 -12.25 -5.23 -3.99
N VAL A 77 -12.29 -4.32 -3.02
CA VAL A 77 -12.73 -2.92 -3.19
C VAL A 77 -11.51 -2.01 -3.11
N THR A 78 -11.07 -1.53 -4.25
CA THR A 78 -9.84 -0.74 -4.38
C THR A 78 -10.11 0.76 -4.61
N GLY A 79 -11.32 1.11 -5.05
CA GLY A 79 -11.77 2.50 -5.26
C GLY A 79 -12.55 3.11 -4.09
N GLY A 80 -12.74 2.36 -2.99
CA GLY A 80 -13.53 2.79 -1.85
C GLY A 80 -12.79 3.74 -0.90
N PRO A 81 -13.51 4.39 0.03
CA PRO A 81 -12.94 5.29 1.02
C PRO A 81 -11.93 4.60 1.96
N GLU A 82 -12.06 3.30 2.17
CA GLU A 82 -11.14 2.53 3.00
C GLU A 82 -9.73 2.49 2.40
N ASN A 83 -9.61 2.47 1.09
CA ASN A 83 -8.31 2.56 0.42
C ASN A 83 -7.64 3.91 0.71
N ALA A 84 -8.39 5.00 0.75
CA ALA A 84 -7.89 6.31 1.15
C ALA A 84 -7.38 6.33 2.61
N LEU A 85 -8.06 5.62 3.53
CA LEU A 85 -7.60 5.46 4.90
C LEU A 85 -6.29 4.66 4.98
N PHE A 86 -6.15 3.58 4.23
CA PHE A 86 -4.88 2.85 4.15
C PHE A 86 -3.76 3.71 3.58
N ALA A 87 -4.04 4.54 2.58
CA ALA A 87 -3.07 5.48 2.04
C ALA A 87 -2.61 6.50 3.09
N GLN A 88 -3.55 7.03 3.91
CA GLN A 88 -3.23 7.91 5.02
C GLN A 88 -2.37 7.21 6.07
N ILE A 89 -2.74 6.00 6.48
CA ILE A 89 -1.94 5.20 7.41
C ILE A 89 -0.54 4.96 6.83
N SER A 90 -0.43 4.65 5.53
CA SER A 90 0.86 4.46 4.85
C SER A 90 1.74 5.71 4.97
N ALA A 91 1.19 6.89 4.74
CA ALA A 91 1.92 8.14 4.84
C ALA A 91 2.39 8.43 6.28
N GLU A 92 1.51 8.21 7.27
CA GLU A 92 1.85 8.40 8.70
C GLU A 92 2.93 7.41 9.17
N MET A 93 2.81 6.14 8.77
CA MET A 93 3.82 5.13 9.12
C MET A 93 5.15 5.39 8.43
N GLY A 94 5.13 5.84 7.16
CA GLY A 94 6.34 6.28 6.47
C GLY A 94 7.05 7.41 7.21
N ARG A 95 6.32 8.42 7.67
CA ARG A 95 6.87 9.51 8.50
C ARG A 95 7.41 8.99 9.84
N PHE A 96 6.65 8.12 10.51
CA PHE A 96 7.07 7.52 11.78
C PHE A 96 8.40 6.77 11.67
N TYR A 97 8.60 6.03 10.57
CA TYR A 97 9.86 5.31 10.30
C TYR A 97 10.92 6.16 9.59
N ASN A 98 10.59 7.40 9.23
CA ASN A 98 11.44 8.28 8.41
C ASN A 98 11.84 7.63 7.07
N ILE A 99 10.87 7.00 6.41
CA ILE A 99 11.01 6.32 5.12
C ILE A 99 10.01 6.96 4.14
N PRO A 100 10.38 7.24 2.89
CA PRO A 100 9.43 7.67 1.87
C PRO A 100 8.30 6.66 1.74
N SER A 101 7.06 7.14 1.60
CA SER A 101 5.89 6.28 1.39
C SER A 101 5.27 6.48 0.02
N SER A 102 4.53 5.48 -0.44
CA SER A 102 3.75 5.54 -1.67
C SER A 102 2.37 4.92 -1.45
N SER A 103 1.46 5.22 -2.36
CA SER A 103 0.11 4.64 -2.38
C SER A 103 -0.48 4.68 -3.79
N TRP A 104 -1.68 4.16 -3.97
CA TRP A 104 -2.33 3.98 -5.27
C TRP A 104 -3.72 4.62 -5.29
N VAL A 105 -4.09 5.11 -6.45
CA VAL A 105 -5.46 5.58 -6.74
C VAL A 105 -6.09 4.61 -7.72
N SER A 106 -7.22 4.04 -7.37
CA SER A 106 -7.92 3.06 -8.18
C SER A 106 -9.40 3.38 -8.37
N THR A 107 -10.12 2.51 -9.03
CA THR A 107 -11.58 2.57 -9.23
C THR A 107 -12.13 1.15 -9.37
N GLU A 108 -13.36 0.94 -8.91
CA GLU A 108 -14.11 -0.29 -9.13
C GLU A 108 -14.81 -0.32 -10.49
N SER A 109 -14.98 0.83 -11.14
CA SER A 109 -15.62 0.87 -12.45
C SER A 109 -14.70 0.29 -13.54
N CYS A 110 -15.27 -0.58 -14.36
CA CYS A 110 -14.62 -1.11 -15.56
C CYS A 110 -14.78 -0.18 -16.77
N PHE A 111 -15.46 0.95 -16.62
CA PHE A 111 -15.77 1.88 -17.69
C PHE A 111 -15.26 3.29 -17.39
N THR A 112 -15.22 4.13 -18.43
CA THR A 112 -14.98 5.57 -18.29
C THR A 112 -16.29 6.29 -17.99
N ASP A 113 -16.80 6.10 -16.77
CA ASP A 113 -18.09 6.61 -16.32
C ASP A 113 -17.95 7.58 -15.14
N GLN A 114 -19.09 8.01 -14.60
CA GLN A 114 -19.14 8.92 -13.47
C GLN A 114 -18.54 8.30 -12.21
N GLN A 115 -18.73 7.00 -12.00
CA GLN A 115 -18.15 6.29 -10.85
C GLN A 115 -16.63 6.34 -10.91
N ALA A 116 -16.03 6.01 -12.06
CA ALA A 116 -14.58 6.08 -12.24
C ALA A 116 -14.04 7.49 -11.98
N GLY A 117 -14.77 8.51 -12.44
CA GLY A 117 -14.42 9.91 -12.21
C GLY A 117 -14.43 10.29 -10.73
N LEU A 118 -15.49 9.92 -10.02
CA LEU A 118 -15.67 10.23 -8.60
C LEU A 118 -14.65 9.50 -7.71
N GLU A 119 -14.46 8.20 -7.91
CA GLU A 119 -13.52 7.40 -7.12
C GLU A 119 -12.08 7.86 -7.32
N LYS A 120 -11.68 8.10 -8.56
CA LYS A 120 -10.33 8.61 -8.87
C LYS A 120 -10.12 10.04 -8.34
N MET A 121 -11.12 10.90 -8.44
CA MET A 121 -11.04 12.26 -7.90
C MET A 121 -10.90 12.24 -6.38
N PHE A 122 -11.70 11.40 -5.70
CA PHE A 122 -11.61 11.25 -4.25
C PHE A 122 -10.24 10.71 -3.80
N GLY A 123 -9.79 9.63 -4.43
CA GLY A 123 -8.48 9.06 -4.15
C GLY A 123 -7.35 10.05 -4.42
N PHE A 124 -7.37 10.73 -5.57
CA PHE A 124 -6.36 11.71 -5.93
C PHE A 124 -6.31 12.89 -4.96
N HIS A 125 -7.47 13.43 -4.58
CA HIS A 125 -7.56 14.53 -3.62
C HIS A 125 -6.98 14.13 -2.25
N THR A 126 -7.30 12.94 -1.77
CA THR A 126 -6.76 12.41 -0.52
C THR A 126 -5.24 12.29 -0.59
N HIS A 127 -4.70 11.73 -1.67
CA HIS A 127 -3.25 11.56 -1.84
C HIS A 127 -2.51 12.90 -1.92
N LEU A 128 -3.07 13.90 -2.62
CA LEU A 128 -2.48 15.24 -2.65
C LEU A 128 -2.44 15.88 -1.26
N SER A 129 -3.49 15.71 -0.45
CA SER A 129 -3.49 16.24 0.90
C SER A 129 -2.41 15.63 1.79
N LEU A 130 -2.05 14.35 1.54
CA LEU A 130 -1.01 13.64 2.28
C LEU A 130 0.42 14.10 1.95
N ILE A 131 0.63 14.70 0.78
CA ILE A 131 1.94 15.25 0.38
C ILE A 131 2.24 16.55 1.14
N HIS A 132 1.21 17.29 1.53
CA HIS A 132 1.34 18.63 2.10
C HIS A 132 1.19 18.68 3.62
N ILE A 133 1.05 17.55 4.30
CA ILE A 133 0.92 17.47 5.76
C ILE A 133 2.29 17.35 6.43
#